data_f56c7f566fc0faad8eaea3d24803dae3
#
_entry.id   f56c7f566fc0faad8eaea3d24803dae3
#
_cell.length_a   1.000
_cell.length_b   1.000
_cell.length_c   1.000
_cell.angle_alpha   90.00
_cell.angle_beta   90.00
_cell.angle_gamma   90.00
#
_symmetry.space_group_name_H-M   'P 1'
#
loop_
_entity.id
_entity.type
_entity.pdbx_description
1 polymer ?
#
loop_
_entity_poly.entity_id
_entity_poly.type
_entity_poly.pdbx_seq_one_letter_code
_entity_poly.pdbx_strand_id
1 'polypeptide(L)'
;MAQTNWQPNEKQKLFLNTLKGSETPLTLAEVSELVGQEIKSGSINTLIAKGLVVTTDTEIECLIVRKDNGKVVGSTKKSVKAYALA
;
A
#
# COMPACT_ATOMS: atom_id res chain seq x y z
N MET A 1 -12.85 31.21 -8.09
CA MET A 1 -12.78 29.81 -7.69
C MET A 1 -11.65 29.57 -6.70
N ALA A 2 -11.96 28.88 -5.65
CA ALA A 2 -10.94 28.63 -4.65
C ALA A 2 -9.98 27.54 -5.11
N GLN A 3 -8.74 27.88 -5.19
CA GLN A 3 -7.67 26.90 -5.37
C GLN A 3 -7.35 26.32 -4.01
N THR A 4 -7.43 25.01 -3.89
CA THR A 4 -6.94 24.38 -2.70
C THR A 4 -5.44 24.28 -2.81
N ASN A 5 -4.72 24.91 -1.91
CA ASN A 5 -3.28 24.80 -1.82
C ASN A 5 -2.88 23.53 -1.06
N TRP A 6 -3.65 22.47 -1.29
CA TRP A 6 -3.36 21.21 -0.63
C TRP A 6 -2.05 20.62 -1.15
N GLN A 7 -1.23 20.17 -0.22
CA GLN A 7 0.01 19.47 -0.54
C GLN A 7 0.10 18.22 0.31
N PRO A 8 0.69 17.14 -0.21
CA PRO A 8 0.87 15.94 0.57
C PRO A 8 1.85 16.18 1.73
N ASN A 9 1.58 15.55 2.86
CA ASN A 9 2.51 15.56 3.98
C ASN A 9 3.71 14.65 3.68
N GLU A 10 4.69 14.59 4.60
CA GLU A 10 5.90 13.79 4.39
C GLU A 10 5.61 12.31 4.10
N LYS A 11 4.71 11.72 4.87
CA LYS A 11 4.35 10.30 4.67
C LYS A 11 3.68 10.08 3.32
N GLN A 12 2.81 10.99 2.93
CA GLN A 12 2.17 10.93 1.62
C GLN A 12 3.17 11.09 0.49
N LYS A 13 4.14 11.99 0.65
CA LYS A 13 5.23 12.15 -0.33
C LYS A 13 6.07 10.89 -0.44
N LEU A 14 6.41 10.27 0.67
CA LEU A 14 7.15 9.01 0.67
C LEU A 14 6.37 7.92 -0.03
N PHE A 15 5.08 7.83 0.23
CA PHE A 15 4.21 6.87 -0.44
C PHE A 15 4.18 7.08 -1.95
N LEU A 16 3.98 8.33 -2.39
CA LEU A 16 3.97 8.66 -3.81
C LEU A 16 5.31 8.37 -4.48
N ASN A 17 6.41 8.72 -3.83
CA ASN A 17 7.75 8.46 -4.38
C ASN A 17 8.04 6.97 -4.49
N THR A 18 7.58 6.18 -3.52
CA THR A 18 7.74 4.72 -3.57
C THR A 18 6.97 4.13 -4.73
N LEU A 19 5.73 4.58 -4.95
CA LEU A 19 4.94 4.14 -6.10
C LEU A 19 5.57 4.57 -7.42
N LYS A 20 6.12 5.77 -7.48
CA LYS A 20 6.78 6.28 -8.68
C LYS A 20 7.98 5.44 -9.07
N GLY A 21 8.70 4.90 -8.09
CA GLY A 21 9.84 4.04 -8.34
C GLY A 21 9.49 2.59 -8.64
N SER A 22 8.21 2.22 -8.57
CA SER A 22 7.77 0.85 -8.80
C SER A 22 7.07 0.72 -10.15
N GLU A 23 7.39 -0.32 -10.87
CA GLU A 23 6.72 -0.62 -12.15
C GLU A 23 5.39 -1.33 -11.97
N THR A 24 5.14 -1.87 -10.79
CA THR A 24 3.93 -2.62 -10.48
C THR A 24 3.22 -2.00 -9.29
N PRO A 25 1.89 -2.16 -9.18
CA PRO A 25 1.18 -1.71 -7.99
C PRO A 25 1.72 -2.37 -6.72
N LEU A 26 1.76 -1.61 -5.64
CA LEU A 26 2.26 -2.08 -4.35
C LEU A 26 1.15 -2.08 -3.30
N THR A 27 1.14 -3.08 -2.44
CA THR A 27 0.23 -3.10 -1.30
C THR A 27 0.73 -2.13 -0.23
N LEU A 28 -0.15 -1.75 0.69
CA LEU A 28 0.21 -0.86 1.78
C LEU A 28 1.35 -1.45 2.63
N ALA A 29 1.30 -2.76 2.88
CA ALA A 29 2.35 -3.43 3.63
C ALA A 29 3.69 -3.35 2.92
N GLU A 30 3.71 -3.53 1.61
CA GLU A 30 4.94 -3.43 0.81
C GLU A 30 5.51 -2.02 0.86
N VAL A 31 4.65 -1.00 0.71
CA VAL A 31 5.11 0.39 0.77
C VAL A 31 5.65 0.73 2.16
N SER A 32 4.97 0.31 3.22
CA SER A 32 5.42 0.55 4.59
C SER A 32 6.78 -0.07 4.84
N GLU A 33 7.01 -1.27 4.33
CA GLU A 33 8.28 -1.97 4.45
C GLU A 33 9.39 -1.24 3.68
N LEU A 34 9.13 -0.82 2.46
CA LEU A 34 10.10 -0.11 1.64
C LEU A 34 10.46 1.26 2.23
N VAL A 35 9.49 1.95 2.80
CA VAL A 35 9.70 3.26 3.42
C VAL A 35 10.35 3.13 4.80
N GLY A 36 10.18 1.99 5.46
CA GLY A 36 10.65 1.78 6.82
C GLY A 36 9.78 2.46 7.88
N GLN A 37 8.58 2.87 7.53
CA GLN A 37 7.62 3.49 8.43
C GLN A 37 6.23 2.97 8.14
N GLU A 38 5.39 2.93 9.17
CA GLU A 38 4.00 2.57 9.00
C GLU A 38 3.25 3.69 8.26
N ILE A 39 2.61 3.34 7.16
CA ILE A 39 1.76 4.26 6.40
C ILE A 39 0.32 3.88 6.69
N LYS A 40 -0.45 4.83 7.19
CA LYS A 40 -1.85 4.61 7.54
C LYS A 40 -2.75 4.78 6.32
N SER A 41 -3.79 3.96 6.23
CA SER A 41 -4.74 4.01 5.11
C SER A 41 -5.45 5.36 5.00
N GLY A 42 -5.66 6.05 6.12
CA GLY A 42 -6.27 7.37 6.12
C GLY A 42 -5.49 8.40 5.29
N SER A 43 -4.16 8.35 5.33
CA SER A 43 -3.32 9.22 4.51
C SER A 43 -3.47 8.92 3.02
N ILE A 44 -3.61 7.64 2.69
CA ILE A 44 -3.73 7.19 1.30
C ILE A 44 -5.10 7.54 0.74
N ASN A 45 -6.15 7.44 1.56
CA ASN A 45 -7.51 7.79 1.12
C ASN A 45 -7.59 9.22 0.61
N THR A 46 -6.85 10.14 1.21
CA THR A 46 -6.76 11.51 0.73
C THR A 46 -6.13 11.58 -0.66
N LEU A 47 -5.07 10.82 -0.89
CA LEU A 47 -4.42 10.76 -2.21
C LEU A 47 -5.34 10.17 -3.27
N ILE A 48 -6.13 9.16 -2.91
CA ILE A 48 -7.12 8.58 -3.82
C ILE A 48 -8.20 9.61 -4.15
N ALA A 49 -8.69 10.31 -3.14
CA ALA A 49 -9.71 11.35 -3.33
C ALA A 49 -9.23 12.50 -4.21
N LYS A 50 -7.92 12.78 -4.18
CA LYS A 50 -7.31 13.81 -5.03
C LYS A 50 -6.98 13.31 -6.44
N GLY A 51 -7.19 12.02 -6.73
CA GLY A 51 -6.92 11.46 -8.04
C GLY A 51 -5.44 11.21 -8.32
N LEU A 52 -4.60 11.22 -7.29
CA LEU A 52 -3.16 10.99 -7.44
C LEU A 52 -2.78 9.52 -7.40
N VAL A 53 -3.62 8.70 -6.78
CA VAL A 53 -3.40 7.27 -6.60
C VAL A 53 -4.64 6.50 -7.00
N VAL A 54 -4.45 5.39 -7.67
CA VAL A 54 -5.52 4.46 -8.01
C VAL A 54 -5.30 3.14 -7.27
N THR A 55 -6.39 2.43 -7.03
CA THR A 55 -6.34 1.14 -6.36
C THR A 55 -6.71 0.02 -7.32
N THR A 56 -6.07 -1.12 -7.16
CA THR A 56 -6.42 -2.35 -7.87
C THR A 56 -6.46 -3.49 -6.88
N ASP A 57 -7.29 -4.49 -7.15
CA ASP A 57 -7.32 -5.68 -6.33
C ASP A 57 -6.23 -6.63 -6.80
N THR A 58 -5.50 -7.20 -5.86
CA THR A 58 -4.50 -8.21 -6.13
C THR A 58 -4.62 -9.32 -5.10
N GLU A 59 -4.03 -10.45 -5.38
CA GLU A 59 -3.99 -11.57 -4.44
C GLU A 59 -2.58 -11.78 -3.94
N ILE A 60 -2.45 -12.03 -2.66
CA ILE A 60 -1.19 -12.42 -2.05
C ILE A 60 -1.35 -13.81 -1.45
N GLU A 61 -0.28 -14.58 -1.44
CA GLU A 61 -0.24 -15.87 -0.82
C GLU A 61 0.18 -15.73 0.63
N CYS A 62 -0.66 -16.23 1.55
CA CYS A 62 -0.38 -16.24 2.97
C CYS A 62 -0.06 -17.66 3.41
N LEU A 63 1.09 -17.84 4.04
CA LEU A 63 1.47 -19.15 4.55
C LEU A 63 0.75 -19.44 5.87
N ILE A 64 0.24 -20.66 5.98
CA ILE A 64 -0.37 -21.13 7.21
C ILE A 64 0.71 -21.86 8.01
N VAL A 65 1.00 -21.36 9.21
CA VAL A 65 2.05 -21.88 10.05
C VAL A 65 1.44 -22.46 11.33
N ARG A 66 1.84 -23.66 11.71
CA ARG A 66 1.41 -24.26 12.98
C ARG A 66 2.13 -23.57 14.13
N LYS A 67 1.34 -23.22 15.14
CA LYS A 67 1.88 -22.49 16.31
C LYS A 67 2.76 -23.37 17.18
N ASP A 68 2.53 -24.69 17.17
CA ASP A 68 3.23 -25.62 18.06
C ASP A 68 4.67 -25.91 17.60
N ASN A 69 4.94 -25.89 16.29
CA ASN A 69 6.26 -26.23 15.78
C ASN A 69 6.79 -25.27 14.72
N GLY A 70 6.03 -24.21 14.37
CA GLY A 70 6.43 -23.24 13.37
C GLY A 70 6.50 -23.77 11.95
N LYS A 71 5.97 -24.95 11.71
CA LYS A 71 6.02 -25.60 10.41
C LYS A 71 4.92 -25.09 9.48
N VAL A 72 5.28 -24.82 8.23
CA VAL A 72 4.30 -24.43 7.23
C VAL A 72 3.47 -25.65 6.84
N VAL A 73 2.13 -25.56 7.02
CA VAL A 73 1.22 -26.66 6.75
C VAL A 73 0.35 -26.41 5.53
N GLY A 74 0.45 -25.23 4.93
CA GLY A 74 -0.31 -24.90 3.74
C GLY A 74 -0.23 -23.42 3.42
N SER A 75 -0.99 -23.00 2.44
CA SER A 75 -1.09 -21.60 2.07
C SER A 75 -2.52 -21.28 1.64
N THR A 76 -2.88 -20.02 1.76
CA THR A 76 -4.16 -19.50 1.30
C THR A 76 -3.93 -18.19 0.56
N LYS A 77 -4.80 -17.90 -0.40
CA LYS A 77 -4.75 -16.64 -1.12
C LYS A 77 -5.68 -15.64 -0.48
N LYS A 78 -5.22 -14.42 -0.34
CA LYS A 78 -5.99 -13.33 0.25
C LYS A 78 -6.03 -12.15 -0.71
N SER A 79 -7.22 -11.62 -0.95
CA SER A 79 -7.37 -10.40 -1.75
C SER A 79 -6.96 -9.19 -0.93
N VAL A 80 -6.08 -8.36 -1.49
CA VAL A 80 -5.67 -7.11 -0.87
C VAL A 80 -5.67 -6.02 -1.93
N LYS A 81 -5.72 -4.77 -1.50
CA LYS A 81 -5.65 -3.63 -2.41
C LYS A 81 -4.19 -3.27 -2.67
N ALA A 82 -3.86 -3.08 -3.92
CA ALA A 82 -2.59 -2.54 -4.34
C ALA A 82 -2.78 -1.12 -4.84
N TYR A 83 -1.77 -0.30 -4.74
CA TYR A 83 -1.84 1.12 -5.07
C TYR A 83 -0.82 1.44 -6.15
N ALA A 84 -1.21 2.32 -7.06
CA ALA A 84 -0.34 2.80 -8.14
C ALA A 84 -0.60 4.28 -8.37
N LEU A 85 0.34 4.96 -9.01
CA LEU A 85 0.12 6.35 -9.42
C LEU A 85 -0.94 6.40 -10.52
N ALA A 86 -1.80 7.38 -10.40
CA ALA A 86 -2.83 7.61 -11.41
C ALA A 86 -2.24 8.09 -12.74
#